data_084795be770bddf965d76c0fba9441d3
#
_entry.id   084795be770bddf965d76c0fba9441d3
#
_cell.length_a   1.000
_cell.length_b   1.000
_cell.length_c   1.000
_cell.angle_alpha   90.00
_cell.angle_beta   90.00
_cell.angle_gamma   90.00
#
_symmetry.space_group_name_H-M   'P 1'
#
loop_
_entity.id
_entity.type
_entity.pdbx_description
1 polymer ?
#
loop_
_entity_poly.entity_id
_entity_poly.type
_entity_poly.pdbx_seq_one_letter_code
_entity_poly.pdbx_strand_id
1 'polypeptide(L)'
;MLSYRHAFHAGNFADVLKHSVLTLVLEYMIRKDKGFHYIDSHSGAGMYQLTDEYAQKTGEYKEGIAKLINEQAIPEALKPYIDLIRELNPDSLNDLSLYPGSPGIAKRFMRRQDSTHLFELHPTDIQHLKEYCYRWKKVFVKQIDGYQGVLGLVSPP
;
A
#
# COMPACT_ATOMS: atom_id res chain seq x y z
N MET A 1 6.15 15.90 17.70
CA MET A 1 6.08 16.27 16.27
C MET A 1 6.31 14.99 15.48
N LEU A 2 5.34 14.54 14.67
CA LEU A 2 5.50 13.36 13.79
C LEU A 2 6.38 13.79 12.62
N SER A 3 7.66 13.38 12.63
CA SER A 3 8.63 13.76 11.61
C SER A 3 8.76 12.74 10.47
N TYR A 4 8.32 11.51 10.69
CA TYR A 4 8.37 10.46 9.68
C TYR A 4 7.29 10.64 8.62
N ARG A 5 7.68 10.66 7.37
CA ARG A 5 6.76 10.64 6.21
C ARG A 5 7.20 9.54 5.25
N HIS A 6 6.31 8.58 5.04
CA HIS A 6 6.63 7.44 4.18
C HIS A 6 6.90 7.83 2.73
N ALA A 7 6.41 8.97 2.27
CA ALA A 7 6.65 9.49 0.93
C ALA A 7 8.16 9.59 0.56
N PHE A 8 9.05 9.77 1.55
CA PHE A 8 10.50 9.74 1.31
C PHE A 8 11.04 8.34 0.98
N HIS A 9 10.34 7.30 1.41
CA HIS A 9 10.81 5.91 1.39
C HIS A 9 9.97 5.01 0.47
N ALA A 10 8.90 5.57 -0.13
CA ALA A 10 7.97 4.83 -0.94
C ALA A 10 8.69 4.08 -2.08
N GLY A 11 8.42 2.80 -2.20
CA GLY A 11 9.01 1.94 -3.22
C GLY A 11 10.46 1.50 -2.96
N ASN A 12 11.02 1.75 -1.77
CA ASN A 12 12.34 1.25 -1.41
C ASN A 12 12.37 -0.28 -1.24
N PHE A 13 13.55 -0.85 -0.98
CA PHE A 13 13.71 -2.30 -0.83
C PHE A 13 12.85 -2.90 0.30
N ALA A 14 12.61 -2.15 1.38
CA ALA A 14 11.77 -2.62 2.49
C ALA A 14 10.28 -2.67 2.07
N ASP A 15 9.84 -1.69 1.30
CA ASP A 15 8.50 -1.70 0.70
C ASP A 15 8.35 -2.85 -0.30
N VAL A 16 9.34 -3.08 -1.15
CA VAL A 16 9.32 -4.22 -2.08
C VAL A 16 9.11 -5.53 -1.32
N LEU A 17 9.85 -5.75 -0.24
CA LEU A 17 9.70 -6.96 0.59
C LEU A 17 8.31 -7.03 1.24
N LYS A 18 7.91 -5.99 1.97
CA LYS A 18 6.61 -5.95 2.67
C LYS A 18 5.43 -6.13 1.72
N HIS A 19 5.45 -5.43 0.61
CA HIS A 19 4.35 -5.41 -0.34
C HIS A 19 4.28 -6.68 -1.20
N SER A 20 5.41 -7.31 -1.48
CA SER A 20 5.42 -8.64 -2.08
C SER A 20 4.76 -9.67 -1.16
N VAL A 21 5.13 -9.68 0.12
CA VAL A 21 4.52 -10.58 1.12
C VAL A 21 3.03 -10.28 1.28
N LEU A 22 2.64 -8.99 1.37
CA LEU A 22 1.24 -8.59 1.47
C LEU A 22 0.43 -9.09 0.27
N THR A 23 0.97 -8.96 -0.94
CA THR A 23 0.31 -9.43 -2.17
C THR A 23 0.07 -10.94 -2.12
N LEU A 24 1.08 -11.73 -1.75
CA LEU A 24 0.96 -13.18 -1.63
C LEU A 24 -0.09 -13.61 -0.58
N VAL A 25 -0.11 -12.92 0.56
CA VAL A 25 -1.10 -13.19 1.61
C VAL A 25 -2.51 -12.88 1.12
N LEU A 26 -2.72 -11.74 0.46
CA LEU A 26 -4.02 -11.34 -0.05
C LEU A 26 -4.50 -12.27 -1.17
N GLU A 27 -3.62 -12.69 -2.09
CA GLU A 27 -3.93 -13.71 -3.09
C GLU A 27 -4.38 -15.04 -2.47
N TYR A 28 -3.72 -15.44 -1.40
CA TYR A 28 -4.12 -16.65 -0.67
C TYR A 28 -5.49 -16.47 0.01
N MET A 29 -5.73 -15.33 0.65
CA MET A 29 -6.97 -15.04 1.37
C MET A 29 -8.19 -15.03 0.45
N ILE A 30 -8.07 -14.48 -0.76
CA ILE A 30 -9.20 -14.40 -1.72
C ILE A 30 -9.58 -15.75 -2.34
N ARG A 31 -8.78 -16.80 -2.18
CA ARG A 31 -9.12 -18.16 -2.66
C ARG A 31 -10.32 -18.76 -1.93
N LYS A 32 -10.64 -18.24 -0.73
CA LYS A 32 -11.79 -18.65 0.06
C LYS A 32 -12.96 -17.70 -0.15
N ASP A 33 -14.19 -18.20 -0.26
CA ASP A 33 -15.39 -17.38 -0.42
C ASP A 33 -15.75 -16.56 0.82
N LYS A 34 -15.31 -17.02 2.02
CA LYS A 34 -15.55 -16.28 3.26
C LYS A 34 -14.89 -14.91 3.21
N GLY A 35 -15.64 -13.86 3.57
CA GLY A 35 -15.11 -12.51 3.69
C GLY A 35 -14.09 -12.39 4.81
N PHE A 36 -13.19 -11.44 4.69
CA PHE A 36 -12.19 -11.11 5.70
C PHE A 36 -12.16 -9.60 5.97
N HIS A 37 -11.52 -9.25 7.09
CA HIS A 37 -11.22 -7.87 7.46
C HIS A 37 -9.74 -7.61 7.23
N TYR A 38 -9.43 -6.65 6.38
CA TYR A 38 -8.09 -6.12 6.24
C TYR A 38 -7.92 -4.96 7.22
N ILE A 39 -6.92 -5.03 8.08
CA ILE A 39 -6.62 -4.00 9.07
C ILE A 39 -5.19 -3.52 8.85
N ASP A 40 -5.04 -2.22 8.62
CA ASP A 40 -3.75 -1.58 8.41
C ASP A 40 -3.49 -0.54 9.50
N SER A 41 -2.53 -0.81 10.36
CA SER A 41 -2.19 0.03 11.50
C SER A 41 -1.38 1.28 11.13
N HIS A 42 -0.73 1.29 9.95
CA HIS A 42 0.14 2.37 9.48
C HIS A 42 -0.06 2.55 7.98
N SER A 43 -1.21 3.08 7.61
CA SER A 43 -1.70 3.07 6.22
C SER A 43 -0.99 4.07 5.31
N GLY A 44 -0.32 5.08 5.87
CA GLY A 44 0.29 6.14 5.08
C GLY A 44 -0.72 6.91 4.22
N ALA A 45 -0.28 7.48 3.12
CA ALA A 45 -1.12 8.22 2.17
C ALA A 45 -1.94 7.32 1.21
N GLY A 46 -1.68 6.01 1.19
CA GLY A 46 -2.37 5.03 0.33
C GLY A 46 -1.82 4.94 -1.09
N MET A 47 -1.44 6.07 -1.70
CA MET A 47 -0.78 6.17 -3.00
C MET A 47 0.30 7.24 -2.95
N TYR A 48 1.43 7.01 -3.62
CA TYR A 48 2.57 7.93 -3.65
C TYR A 48 2.93 8.29 -5.08
N GLN A 49 3.24 9.58 -5.29
CA GLN A 49 3.82 10.04 -6.55
C GLN A 49 5.34 10.00 -6.43
N LEU A 50 5.99 9.15 -7.22
CA LEU A 50 7.45 9.02 -7.21
C LEU A 50 8.16 10.22 -7.87
N THR A 51 7.39 11.04 -8.58
CA THR A 51 7.86 12.31 -9.18
C THR A 51 7.85 13.49 -8.20
N ASP A 52 7.23 13.33 -7.03
CA ASP A 52 7.18 14.36 -6.00
C ASP A 52 8.56 14.62 -5.38
N GLU A 53 8.75 15.85 -4.87
CA GLU A 53 9.99 16.29 -4.25
C GLU A 53 10.46 15.39 -3.09
N TYR A 54 9.52 14.78 -2.35
CA TYR A 54 9.85 13.88 -1.25
C TYR A 54 10.52 12.59 -1.73
N ALA A 55 9.94 11.92 -2.70
CA ALA A 55 10.49 10.70 -3.29
C ALA A 55 11.78 10.99 -4.07
N GLN A 56 11.84 12.11 -4.78
CA GLN A 56 13.02 12.52 -5.54
C GLN A 56 14.20 12.91 -4.66
N LYS A 57 13.95 13.46 -3.47
CA LYS A 57 15.00 13.89 -2.53
C LYS A 57 15.87 12.74 -2.05
N THR A 58 15.28 11.57 -1.78
CA THR A 58 16.01 10.38 -1.34
C THR A 58 16.33 9.43 -2.49
N GLY A 59 15.43 9.34 -3.48
CA GLY A 59 15.55 8.46 -4.64
C GLY A 59 15.55 6.96 -4.31
N GLU A 60 15.12 6.57 -3.11
CA GLU A 60 15.22 5.19 -2.62
C GLU A 60 14.47 4.18 -3.49
N TYR A 61 13.38 4.59 -4.16
CA TYR A 61 12.64 3.74 -5.09
C TYR A 61 13.49 3.23 -6.26
N LYS A 62 14.56 3.96 -6.63
CA LYS A 62 15.46 3.57 -7.73
C LYS A 62 16.22 2.28 -7.42
N GLU A 63 16.60 2.09 -6.15
CA GLU A 63 17.27 0.86 -5.67
C GLU A 63 16.26 -0.19 -5.14
N GLY A 64 14.98 0.14 -5.15
CA GLY A 64 13.87 -0.74 -4.79
C GLY A 64 13.06 -1.20 -6.00
N ILE A 65 11.84 -0.66 -6.09
CA ILE A 65 10.87 -1.10 -7.10
C ILE A 65 11.33 -0.84 -8.55
N ALA A 66 12.00 0.29 -8.83
CA ALA A 66 12.46 0.59 -10.19
C ALA A 66 13.52 -0.41 -10.67
N LYS A 67 14.38 -0.89 -9.76
CA LYS A 67 15.35 -1.94 -10.08
C LYS A 67 14.66 -3.27 -10.33
N LEU A 68 13.74 -3.67 -9.44
CA LEU A 68 13.03 -4.94 -9.57
C LEU A 68 12.19 -5.03 -10.85
N ILE A 69 11.48 -3.98 -11.23
CA ILE A 69 10.57 -4.00 -12.39
C ILE A 69 11.33 -4.15 -13.72
N ASN A 70 12.61 -3.78 -13.74
CA ASN A 70 13.51 -3.89 -14.89
C ASN A 70 14.29 -5.22 -14.95
N GLU A 71 14.17 -6.09 -13.94
CA GLU A 71 14.79 -7.40 -13.94
C GLU A 71 14.21 -8.30 -15.05
N GLN A 72 15.10 -9.01 -15.77
CA GLN A 72 14.70 -9.91 -16.87
C GLN A 72 14.00 -11.18 -16.35
N ALA A 73 14.41 -11.66 -15.18
CA ALA A 73 13.90 -12.89 -14.57
C ALA A 73 13.22 -12.60 -13.23
N ILE A 74 11.94 -12.27 -13.29
CA ILE A 74 11.13 -12.05 -12.09
C ILE A 74 10.58 -13.41 -11.61
N PRO A 75 10.80 -13.80 -10.33
CA PRO A 75 10.20 -14.99 -9.77
C PRO A 75 8.68 -14.98 -9.90
N GLU A 76 8.07 -16.14 -10.21
CA GLU A 76 6.62 -16.28 -10.40
C GLU A 76 5.82 -15.71 -9.24
N ALA A 77 6.29 -15.95 -8.01
CA ALA A 77 5.64 -15.44 -6.79
C ALA A 77 5.56 -13.91 -6.71
N LEU A 78 6.41 -13.18 -7.42
CA LEU A 78 6.42 -11.71 -7.42
C LEU A 78 5.59 -11.10 -8.56
N LYS A 79 5.20 -11.91 -9.55
CA LYS A 79 4.46 -11.41 -10.72
C LYS A 79 3.20 -10.61 -10.34
N PRO A 80 2.31 -11.08 -9.45
CA PRO A 80 1.11 -10.33 -9.10
C PRO A 80 1.39 -8.92 -8.53
N TYR A 81 2.46 -8.80 -7.75
CA TYR A 81 2.91 -7.52 -7.24
C TYR A 81 3.47 -6.63 -8.37
N ILE A 82 4.31 -7.17 -9.22
CA ILE A 82 4.90 -6.43 -10.35
C ILE A 82 3.83 -6.01 -11.36
N ASP A 83 2.88 -6.88 -11.66
CA ASP A 83 1.79 -6.57 -12.60
C ASP A 83 0.92 -5.43 -12.09
N LEU A 84 0.65 -5.37 -10.77
CA LEU A 84 -0.04 -4.25 -10.15
C LEU A 84 0.73 -2.93 -10.32
N ILE A 85 2.06 -2.94 -10.16
CA ILE A 85 2.87 -1.73 -10.38
C ILE A 85 2.84 -1.32 -11.85
N ARG A 86 2.91 -2.27 -12.78
CA ARG A 86 2.83 -2.02 -14.23
C ARG A 86 1.47 -1.43 -14.63
N GLU A 87 0.38 -1.98 -14.10
CA GLU A 87 -0.97 -1.47 -14.34
C GLU A 87 -1.13 0.00 -13.90
N LEU A 88 -0.45 0.41 -12.84
CA LEU A 88 -0.45 1.80 -12.36
C LEU A 88 0.44 2.74 -13.19
N ASN A 89 1.37 2.20 -13.96
CA ASN A 89 2.35 2.95 -14.75
C ASN A 89 2.37 2.46 -16.21
N PRO A 90 1.24 2.57 -16.95
CA PRO A 90 1.11 1.97 -18.28
C PRO A 90 2.03 2.62 -19.34
N ASP A 91 2.33 3.92 -19.17
CA ASP A 91 3.03 4.69 -20.20
C ASP A 91 4.55 4.61 -20.10
N SER A 92 5.10 4.18 -18.96
CA SER A 92 6.55 4.12 -18.78
C SER A 92 6.99 3.19 -17.65
N LEU A 93 7.51 2.04 -18.02
CA LEU A 93 8.17 1.13 -17.06
C LEU A 93 9.53 1.66 -16.59
N ASN A 94 10.16 2.52 -17.37
CA ASN A 94 11.49 3.07 -17.07
C ASN A 94 11.42 4.33 -16.19
N ASP A 95 10.23 4.94 -16.09
CA ASP A 95 10.03 6.18 -15.34
C ASP A 95 8.75 6.06 -14.50
N LEU A 96 8.83 5.28 -13.44
CA LEU A 96 7.71 5.03 -12.55
C LEU A 96 7.23 6.35 -11.91
N SER A 97 5.97 6.67 -12.11
CA SER A 97 5.34 7.87 -11.57
C SER A 97 4.52 7.60 -10.29
N LEU A 98 3.90 6.42 -10.21
CA LEU A 98 3.02 6.05 -9.11
C LEU A 98 3.51 4.79 -8.38
N TYR A 99 3.37 4.80 -7.06
CA TYR A 99 3.64 3.64 -6.23
C TYR A 99 2.52 3.45 -5.18
N PRO A 100 1.92 2.26 -5.10
CA PRO A 100 0.86 1.99 -4.13
C PRO A 100 1.46 1.71 -2.75
N GLY A 101 0.87 2.34 -1.74
CA GLY A 101 1.03 1.88 -0.36
C GLY A 101 0.24 0.59 -0.11
N SER A 102 0.35 0.06 1.10
CA SER A 102 -0.41 -1.13 1.52
C SER A 102 -1.92 -1.02 1.27
N PRO A 103 -2.61 0.14 1.48
CA PRO A 103 -4.01 0.28 1.12
C PRO A 103 -4.26 0.13 -0.38
N GLY A 104 -3.38 0.70 -1.22
CA GLY A 104 -3.49 0.61 -2.67
C GLY A 104 -3.36 -0.84 -3.17
N ILE A 105 -2.44 -1.59 -2.59
CA ILE A 105 -2.28 -3.03 -2.86
C ILE A 105 -3.52 -3.80 -2.39
N ALA A 106 -3.95 -3.59 -1.13
CA ALA A 106 -5.12 -4.26 -0.59
C ALA A 106 -6.36 -4.04 -1.46
N LYS A 107 -6.57 -2.81 -1.97
CA LYS A 107 -7.68 -2.46 -2.85
C LYS A 107 -7.83 -3.38 -4.05
N ARG A 108 -6.73 -3.83 -4.64
CA ARG A 108 -6.70 -4.73 -5.81
C ARG A 108 -7.37 -6.08 -5.53
N PHE A 109 -7.32 -6.53 -4.27
CA PHE A 109 -7.80 -7.84 -3.84
C PHE A 109 -9.13 -7.80 -3.08
N MET A 110 -9.59 -6.62 -2.63
CA MET A 110 -10.82 -6.51 -1.83
C MET A 110 -12.08 -6.80 -2.66
N ARG A 111 -12.92 -7.71 -2.16
CA ARG A 111 -14.20 -8.13 -2.76
C ARG A 111 -15.38 -7.49 -2.02
N ARG A 112 -16.60 -7.63 -2.52
CA ARG A 112 -17.81 -7.05 -1.92
C ARG A 112 -18.07 -7.49 -0.48
N GLN A 113 -17.70 -8.72 -0.12
CA GLN A 113 -17.86 -9.27 1.23
C GLN A 113 -16.78 -8.79 2.21
N ASP A 114 -15.63 -8.35 1.72
CA ASP A 114 -14.50 -7.94 2.55
C ASP A 114 -14.69 -6.51 3.09
N SER A 115 -13.99 -6.17 4.17
CA SER A 115 -13.94 -4.80 4.71
C SER A 115 -12.52 -4.39 5.04
N THR A 116 -12.28 -3.08 5.07
CA THR A 116 -10.95 -2.49 5.25
C THR A 116 -10.98 -1.45 6.35
N HIS A 117 -10.08 -1.56 7.32
CA HIS A 117 -9.88 -0.59 8.39
C HIS A 117 -8.46 -0.03 8.28
N LEU A 118 -8.37 1.28 8.07
CA LEU A 118 -7.12 1.98 7.83
C LEU A 118 -6.88 3.01 8.92
N PHE A 119 -5.72 2.92 9.54
CA PHE A 119 -5.31 3.84 10.59
C PHE A 119 -4.07 4.60 10.14
N GLU A 120 -4.12 5.92 10.25
CA GLU A 120 -3.00 6.81 9.96
C GLU A 120 -3.02 7.98 10.95
N LEU A 121 -1.91 8.22 11.60
CA LEU A 121 -1.81 9.25 12.64
C LEU A 121 -1.35 10.60 12.07
N HIS A 122 -0.52 10.57 11.00
CA HIS A 122 0.06 11.78 10.44
C HIS A 122 -1.02 12.68 9.81
N PRO A 123 -1.11 13.98 10.19
CA PRO A 123 -2.24 14.84 9.82
C PRO A 123 -2.34 15.11 8.30
N THR A 124 -1.23 15.09 7.58
CA THR A 124 -1.25 15.28 6.12
C THR A 124 -1.57 13.97 5.40
N ASP A 125 -0.93 12.87 5.79
CA ASP A 125 -1.08 11.59 5.10
C ASP A 125 -2.49 11.02 5.27
N ILE A 126 -3.14 11.26 6.43
CA ILE A 126 -4.55 10.90 6.62
C ILE A 126 -5.51 11.63 5.67
N GLN A 127 -5.22 12.87 5.28
CA GLN A 127 -6.07 13.59 4.31
C GLN A 127 -5.93 12.95 2.93
N HIS A 128 -4.70 12.70 2.47
CA HIS A 128 -4.45 12.00 1.20
C HIS A 128 -5.10 10.61 1.19
N LEU A 129 -4.98 9.87 2.28
CA LEU A 129 -5.62 8.56 2.42
C LEU A 129 -7.14 8.63 2.31
N LYS A 130 -7.79 9.61 2.96
CA LYS A 130 -9.25 9.82 2.87
C LYS A 130 -9.68 10.18 1.44
N GLU A 131 -8.93 11.05 0.76
CA GLU A 131 -9.18 11.40 -0.64
C GLU A 131 -9.02 10.19 -1.55
N TYR A 132 -7.94 9.43 -1.38
CA TYR A 132 -7.68 8.21 -2.14
C TYR A 132 -8.79 7.17 -1.96
N CYS A 133 -9.30 7.00 -0.73
CA CYS A 133 -10.33 6.02 -0.39
C CYS A 133 -11.77 6.52 -0.58
N TYR A 134 -12.00 7.76 -0.98
CA TYR A 134 -13.31 8.43 -0.96
C TYR A 134 -14.45 7.62 -1.60
N ARG A 135 -14.18 6.87 -2.68
CA ARG A 135 -15.20 6.09 -3.41
C ARG A 135 -15.18 4.60 -3.07
N TRP A 136 -14.38 4.18 -2.10
CA TRP A 136 -14.31 2.77 -1.76
C TRP A 136 -15.46 2.37 -0.86
N LYS A 137 -15.98 1.16 -1.10
CA LYS A 137 -17.06 0.60 -0.27
C LYS A 137 -16.47 -0.21 0.88
N LYS A 138 -17.12 -0.19 2.05
CA LYS A 138 -16.72 -0.91 3.26
C LYS A 138 -15.29 -0.59 3.71
N VAL A 139 -14.89 0.67 3.58
CA VAL A 139 -13.60 1.18 4.06
C VAL A 139 -13.83 2.17 5.18
N PHE A 140 -13.10 1.99 6.27
CA PHE A 140 -13.15 2.80 7.48
C PHE A 140 -11.77 3.41 7.72
N VAL A 141 -11.65 4.71 7.48
CA VAL A 141 -10.40 5.46 7.66
C VAL A 141 -10.49 6.29 8.92
N LYS A 142 -9.55 6.08 9.85
CA LYS A 142 -9.53 6.80 11.14
C LYS A 142 -8.15 7.41 11.41
N GLN A 143 -8.17 8.67 11.87
CA GLN A 143 -6.96 9.32 12.37
C GLN A 143 -6.77 8.97 13.85
N ILE A 144 -6.01 7.92 14.10
CA ILE A 144 -5.74 7.40 15.44
C ILE A 144 -4.41 6.65 15.41
N ASP A 145 -3.80 6.50 16.57
CA ASP A 145 -2.68 5.55 16.73
C ASP A 145 -3.09 4.15 16.28
N GLY A 146 -2.30 3.57 15.38
CA GLY A 146 -2.65 2.31 14.72
C GLY A 146 -2.73 1.12 15.68
N TYR A 147 -1.89 1.09 16.72
CA TYR A 147 -1.94 0.03 17.74
C TYR A 147 -3.23 0.11 18.55
N GLN A 148 -3.64 1.32 18.96
CA GLN A 148 -4.91 1.52 19.64
C GLN A 148 -6.09 1.16 18.72
N GLY A 149 -6.00 1.54 17.44
CA GLY A 149 -7.03 1.22 16.45
C GLY A 149 -7.22 -0.29 16.26
N VAL A 150 -6.13 -1.03 16.14
CA VAL A 150 -6.16 -2.50 16.02
C VAL A 150 -6.72 -3.14 17.30
N LEU A 151 -6.23 -2.74 18.46
CA LEU A 151 -6.74 -3.28 19.74
C LEU A 151 -8.25 -3.09 19.89
N GLY A 152 -8.78 -1.92 19.50
CA GLY A 152 -10.23 -1.65 19.54
C GLY A 152 -11.07 -2.51 18.59
N LEU A 153 -10.45 -3.10 17.55
CA LEU A 153 -11.14 -3.98 16.61
C LEU A 153 -11.06 -5.47 16.98
N VAL A 154 -9.95 -5.89 17.61
CA VAL A 154 -9.68 -7.32 17.88
C VAL A 154 -9.97 -7.69 19.34
N SER A 155 -10.19 -6.71 20.22
CA SER A 155 -10.57 -6.98 21.60
C SER A 155 -11.95 -7.65 21.65
N PRO A 156 -12.09 -8.76 22.38
CA PRO A 156 -13.41 -9.36 22.59
C PRO A 156 -14.31 -8.39 23.36
N PRO A 157 -15.63 -8.44 23.16
CA PRO A 157 -16.59 -7.63 23.89
C PRO A 157 -16.60 -7.92 25.41
#